data_aa5df2abadc9dc0e9a3f00f3505c9825
#
_entry.id   aa5df2abadc9dc0e9a3f00f3505c9825
#
_cell.length_a   1.000
_cell.length_b   1.000
_cell.length_c   1.000
_cell.angle_alpha   90.00
_cell.angle_beta   90.00
_cell.angle_gamma   90.00
#
_symmetry.space_group_name_H-M   'P 1'
#
loop_
_entity.id
_entity.type
_entity.pdbx_description
1 polymer ?
#
loop_
_entity_poly.entity_id
_entity_poly.type
_entity_poly.pdbx_seq_one_letter_code
_entity_poly.pdbx_strand_id
1 'polypeptide(L)'
;MRKLLLIPALGMLAFLAACGGSGNAGFGSSTVGNFSAASISGNYTYQIYGWDLGVQATTATPFREAGVFTADGKGNITAGEDDYAEGTTVVTHTITSGTYTVANDGTGDATLNFNNGGGIHVDLTVASSSLVYVITDAIGPFSSTALFANGYGTVELQTASAFSAAPSGTFVFRKHTVTAGQTNSTSTVGVFTVSSGTVSAGTEDVNQNGAITQLNLTAGNFTTPDSQGRGTGTLTDSNATTTTFDYYVVNASSIRLFSTDTGNTGLGRAEAQSTSSFSNASLSGGYAFGADGDDSTTGLDGLKTVGRFNGDGGGNLTAGALDTNADGTPASNVSFTGMYNIASNGRGTASETSSTVPLIFYLVSPSRGFFLVNDATVVEDGTFDAQTGTFSNSSMNGQYAFNMDGFDTSGNLWDWIGWLRGDGSGNLSSSEVLNPDGSPSTTGIVSGSYSVMSNGRATGSINNGIFSNASTGLVFYLVSSSSGYVLEPDTGFQVSGFMTKQQTP
;
A
#
# COMPACT_ATOMS: atom_id res chain seq x y z
N MET A 1 3.89 65.89 19.91
CA MET A 1 2.50 66.22 20.31
C MET A 1 1.70 64.95 20.16
N ARG A 2 1.55 64.17 21.22
CA ARG A 2 0.37 64.05 22.10
C ARG A 2 -0.93 63.92 21.30
N LYS A 3 -1.59 62.72 21.35
CA LYS A 3 -2.65 62.28 22.28
C LYS A 3 -3.02 60.83 21.95
N LEU A 4 -2.90 59.93 22.73
CA LEU A 4 -3.62 59.16 23.77
C LEU A 4 -5.12 59.46 23.85
N LEU A 5 -5.98 58.42 23.76
CA LEU A 5 -7.21 58.15 24.49
C LEU A 5 -7.87 56.89 23.96
N LEU A 6 -7.88 55.90 24.77
CA LEU A 6 -8.91 55.39 25.72
C LEU A 6 -9.93 54.43 25.09
N ILE A 7 -9.91 53.23 25.63
CA ILE A 7 -10.90 52.17 25.60
C ILE A 7 -12.19 52.61 26.30
N PRO A 8 -13.35 52.12 25.95
CA PRO A 8 -14.03 51.31 26.94
C PRO A 8 -14.56 49.95 26.43
N ALA A 9 -14.59 49.04 27.41
CA ALA A 9 -15.11 47.71 27.39
C ALA A 9 -16.64 47.66 27.48
N LEU A 10 -17.15 46.49 27.23
CA LEU A 10 -18.41 45.87 27.69
C LEU A 10 -19.62 45.94 26.77
N GLY A 11 -20.10 44.77 26.42
CA GLY A 11 -21.40 44.53 25.80
C GLY A 11 -21.60 43.06 25.49
N MET A 12 -21.76 42.23 26.52
CA MET A 12 -22.25 40.85 26.44
C MET A 12 -23.72 40.91 26.01
N LEU A 13 -24.05 40.37 24.82
CA LEU A 13 -25.44 40.09 24.46
C LEU A 13 -25.53 38.66 23.89
N ALA A 14 -26.12 37.79 24.68
CA ALA A 14 -26.61 36.49 24.24
C ALA A 14 -27.79 36.69 23.29
N PHE A 15 -27.68 36.14 22.07
CA PHE A 15 -28.84 35.88 21.22
C PHE A 15 -29.06 34.38 21.07
N LEU A 16 -30.03 33.88 21.79
CA LEU A 16 -30.79 32.69 21.41
C LEU A 16 -31.75 33.11 20.29
N ALA A 17 -31.65 32.47 19.15
CA ALA A 17 -32.72 32.36 18.16
C ALA A 17 -32.43 31.15 17.33
N ALA A 18 -33.08 30.08 17.58
CA ALA A 18 -34.31 29.57 16.97
C ALA A 18 -34.14 29.11 15.53
N CYS A 19 -34.11 27.78 15.39
CA CYS A 19 -34.75 26.91 14.39
C CYS A 19 -35.09 27.58 13.04
N GLY A 20 -34.39 27.10 12.04
CA GLY A 20 -34.83 27.10 10.65
C GLY A 20 -34.23 25.87 9.99
N GLY A 21 -34.95 24.74 10.04
CA GLY A 21 -34.50 23.48 9.45
C GLY A 21 -34.55 23.58 7.94
N SER A 22 -33.41 23.46 7.28
CA SER A 22 -33.30 22.84 5.96
C SER A 22 -32.77 21.44 6.21
N GLY A 23 -33.60 20.44 5.93
CA GLY A 23 -33.25 19.04 6.15
C GLY A 23 -32.11 18.61 5.26
N ASN A 24 -30.91 18.63 5.78
CA ASN A 24 -29.89 17.67 5.34
C ASN A 24 -30.40 16.31 5.79
N ALA A 25 -30.60 15.39 4.84
CA ALA A 25 -30.75 13.97 5.15
C ALA A 25 -29.48 13.57 5.90
N GLY A 26 -29.56 13.60 7.22
CA GLY A 26 -28.46 13.23 8.07
C GLY A 26 -28.06 11.80 7.77
N PHE A 27 -26.79 11.57 7.54
CA PHE A 27 -26.20 10.25 7.72
C PHE A 27 -26.73 9.72 9.06
N GLY A 28 -27.59 8.69 9.00
CA GLY A 28 -28.10 8.08 10.22
C GLY A 28 -26.89 7.78 11.10
N SER A 29 -26.97 8.10 12.37
CA SER A 29 -25.96 7.75 13.38
C SER A 29 -25.82 6.24 13.47
N SER A 30 -25.24 5.61 12.44
CA SER A 30 -24.68 4.30 12.56
C SER A 30 -23.32 4.52 13.25
N THR A 31 -23.15 3.87 14.36
CA THR A 31 -21.95 3.85 15.17
C THR A 31 -20.71 3.73 14.27
N VAL A 32 -20.05 4.84 14.05
CA VAL A 32 -18.65 4.90 13.60
C VAL A 32 -17.89 4.01 14.59
N GLY A 33 -17.00 3.17 14.10
CA GLY A 33 -16.39 2.07 14.82
C GLY A 33 -15.98 2.35 16.26
N ASN A 34 -16.00 1.35 17.09
CA ASN A 34 -15.52 1.40 18.47
C ASN A 34 -14.02 1.06 18.51
N PHE A 35 -13.21 1.78 17.71
CA PHE A 35 -11.77 1.60 17.80
C PHE A 35 -11.21 2.28 19.05
N SER A 36 -10.08 1.78 19.52
CA SER A 36 -9.33 2.33 20.64
C SER A 36 -7.92 1.74 20.63
N ALA A 37 -7.06 2.12 21.55
CA ALA A 37 -5.73 1.53 21.69
C ALA A 37 -5.79 -0.02 21.79
N ALA A 38 -6.87 -0.59 22.34
CA ALA A 38 -7.05 -2.05 22.39
C ALA A 38 -7.24 -2.71 21.02
N SER A 39 -7.50 -1.94 19.97
CA SER A 39 -7.60 -2.44 18.60
C SER A 39 -6.25 -2.86 18.02
N ILE A 40 -5.16 -2.37 18.61
CA ILE A 40 -3.79 -2.73 18.24
C ILE A 40 -3.14 -3.40 19.47
N SER A 41 -3.15 -4.74 19.49
CA SER A 41 -2.62 -5.53 20.61
C SER A 41 -2.00 -6.84 20.12
N GLY A 42 -0.73 -7.07 20.44
CA GLY A 42 0.02 -8.26 20.02
C GLY A 42 1.31 -7.90 19.31
N ASN A 43 1.85 -8.87 18.56
CA ASN A 43 3.04 -8.68 17.76
C ASN A 43 2.63 -8.32 16.33
N TYR A 44 3.26 -7.29 15.79
CA TYR A 44 3.01 -6.80 14.45
C TYR A 44 4.30 -6.73 13.64
N THR A 45 4.22 -6.98 12.35
CA THR A 45 5.24 -6.60 11.38
C THR A 45 4.76 -5.43 10.55
N TYR A 46 5.69 -4.59 10.10
CA TYR A 46 5.39 -3.45 9.25
C TYR A 46 6.36 -3.36 8.08
N GLN A 47 5.92 -2.69 7.02
CA GLN A 47 6.74 -2.27 5.89
C GLN A 47 6.36 -0.85 5.50
N ILE A 48 7.36 0.00 5.27
CA ILE A 48 7.19 1.39 4.83
C ILE A 48 8.09 1.63 3.61
N TYR A 49 7.48 2.09 2.55
CA TYR A 49 8.14 2.69 1.38
C TYR A 49 8.17 4.19 1.60
N GLY A 50 9.34 4.81 1.52
CA GLY A 50 9.41 6.23 1.82
C GLY A 50 10.57 6.95 1.18
N TRP A 51 10.58 8.26 1.42
CA TRP A 51 11.55 9.23 1.01
C TRP A 51 11.97 10.08 2.20
N ASP A 52 13.27 10.08 2.52
CA ASP A 52 13.87 11.04 3.44
C ASP A 52 14.05 12.37 2.72
N LEU A 53 13.39 13.39 3.22
CA LEU A 53 13.43 14.75 2.68
C LEU A 53 14.48 15.63 3.37
N GLY A 54 15.14 15.10 4.38
CA GLY A 54 16.14 15.84 5.16
C GLY A 54 15.53 16.95 6.02
N VAL A 55 16.39 17.81 6.53
CA VAL A 55 15.99 18.90 7.46
C VAL A 55 15.27 20.06 6.74
N GLN A 56 15.34 20.15 5.42
CA GLN A 56 14.82 21.28 4.63
C GLN A 56 14.02 20.86 3.39
N ALA A 57 13.63 19.59 3.30
CA ALA A 57 12.90 19.04 2.16
C ALA A 57 13.56 19.35 0.78
N THR A 58 14.89 19.35 0.71
CA THR A 58 15.65 19.78 -0.50
C THR A 58 16.26 18.65 -1.31
N THR A 59 16.32 17.45 -0.75
CA THR A 59 16.88 16.27 -1.41
C THR A 59 16.12 15.03 -0.94
N ALA A 60 15.25 14.52 -1.79
CA ALA A 60 14.54 13.28 -1.51
C ALA A 60 15.45 12.07 -1.75
N THR A 61 15.65 11.24 -0.74
CA THR A 61 16.38 9.97 -0.85
C THR A 61 15.41 8.83 -0.52
N PRO A 62 15.26 7.82 -1.41
CA PRO A 62 14.36 6.72 -1.11
C PRO A 62 14.90 5.90 0.07
N PHE A 63 14.06 5.65 1.03
CA PHE A 63 14.31 4.68 2.09
C PHE A 63 13.28 3.55 2.06
N ARG A 64 13.67 2.45 2.63
CA ARG A 64 12.77 1.32 2.92
C ARG A 64 12.97 0.93 4.36
N GLU A 65 11.86 0.67 5.01
CA GLU A 65 11.86 0.29 6.41
C GLU A 65 10.93 -0.90 6.61
N ALA A 66 11.37 -1.86 7.39
CA ALA A 66 10.56 -3.00 7.77
C ALA A 66 10.97 -3.48 9.15
N GLY A 67 10.02 -3.99 9.90
CA GLY A 67 10.34 -4.40 11.26
C GLY A 67 9.22 -5.15 11.94
N VAL A 68 9.41 -5.33 13.23
CA VAL A 68 8.46 -5.96 14.13
C VAL A 68 8.36 -5.15 15.42
N PHE A 69 7.17 -5.09 15.99
CA PHE A 69 6.97 -4.51 17.32
C PHE A 69 5.88 -5.23 18.11
N THR A 70 5.92 -5.06 19.43
CA THR A 70 4.88 -5.54 20.34
C THR A 70 4.07 -4.37 20.89
N ALA A 71 2.77 -4.35 20.64
CA ALA A 71 1.80 -3.40 21.20
C ALA A 71 1.05 -4.03 22.39
N ASP A 72 0.90 -3.27 23.48
CA ASP A 72 0.29 -3.75 24.73
C ASP A 72 -1.24 -3.62 24.80
N GLY A 73 -1.87 -3.06 23.76
CA GLY A 73 -3.32 -2.78 23.75
C GLY A 73 -3.74 -1.60 24.61
N LYS A 74 -2.80 -0.82 25.15
CA LYS A 74 -3.05 0.31 26.06
C LYS A 74 -2.37 1.61 25.60
N GLY A 75 -1.81 1.61 24.38
CA GLY A 75 -1.13 2.76 23.80
C GLY A 75 0.38 2.72 23.93
N ASN A 76 1.00 1.58 24.33
CA ASN A 76 2.45 1.48 24.39
C ASN A 76 2.98 0.42 23.43
N ILE A 77 4.13 0.72 22.82
CA ILE A 77 4.97 -0.21 22.09
C ILE A 77 6.13 -0.57 23.03
N THR A 78 6.32 -1.87 23.29
CA THR A 78 7.16 -2.32 24.40
C THR A 78 8.49 -2.91 23.96
N ALA A 79 8.59 -3.38 22.72
CA ALA A 79 9.81 -3.99 22.16
C ALA A 79 9.66 -4.10 20.63
N GLY A 80 10.79 -4.29 19.94
CA GLY A 80 10.80 -4.59 18.52
C GLY A 80 12.20 -4.47 17.91
N GLU A 81 12.25 -4.76 16.61
CA GLU A 81 13.39 -4.55 15.75
C GLU A 81 12.95 -3.85 14.48
N ASP A 82 13.82 -3.03 13.94
CA ASP A 82 13.64 -2.24 12.75
C ASP A 82 14.83 -2.41 11.83
N ASP A 83 14.59 -2.72 10.56
CA ASP A 83 15.58 -2.70 9.49
C ASP A 83 15.31 -1.52 8.58
N TYR A 84 16.29 -0.69 8.42
CA TYR A 84 16.26 0.53 7.62
C TYR A 84 17.30 0.48 6.52
N ALA A 85 16.91 0.83 5.30
CA ALA A 85 17.80 0.95 4.16
C ALA A 85 17.60 2.28 3.45
N GLU A 86 18.69 3.02 3.27
CA GLU A 86 18.73 4.28 2.52
C GLU A 86 20.06 4.41 1.78
N GLY A 87 20.00 4.68 0.50
CA GLY A 87 21.19 4.76 -0.32
C GLY A 87 22.01 3.45 -0.31
N THR A 88 23.23 3.50 0.18
CA THR A 88 24.09 2.32 0.39
C THR A 88 24.11 1.80 1.81
N THR A 89 23.33 2.42 2.69
CA THR A 89 23.29 2.10 4.12
C THR A 89 22.17 1.10 4.38
N VAL A 90 22.49 0.03 5.09
CA VAL A 90 21.51 -0.92 5.65
C VAL A 90 21.88 -1.08 7.12
N VAL A 91 20.92 -0.82 8.00
CA VAL A 91 21.10 -0.86 9.46
C VAL A 91 19.93 -1.54 10.15
N THR A 92 20.20 -2.16 11.28
CA THR A 92 19.17 -2.71 12.16
C THR A 92 19.17 -1.93 13.47
N HIS A 93 17.99 -1.52 13.91
CA HIS A 93 17.78 -0.83 15.18
C HIS A 93 16.96 -1.71 16.12
N THR A 94 17.17 -1.55 17.42
CA THR A 94 16.25 -2.09 18.42
C THR A 94 15.19 -1.03 18.75
N ILE A 95 13.92 -1.38 18.65
CA ILE A 95 12.82 -0.54 19.16
C ILE A 95 12.80 -0.70 20.67
N THR A 96 13.15 0.36 21.40
CA THR A 96 13.28 0.35 22.86
C THR A 96 11.98 0.70 23.56
N SER A 97 11.16 1.48 22.91
CA SER A 97 9.84 1.95 23.40
C SER A 97 9.07 2.61 22.26
N GLY A 98 7.80 2.88 22.49
CA GLY A 98 6.97 3.70 21.63
C GLY A 98 5.63 3.94 22.25
N THR A 99 4.87 4.81 21.63
CA THR A 99 3.49 5.11 22.01
C THR A 99 2.60 5.11 20.76
N TYR A 100 1.33 4.84 20.93
CA TYR A 100 0.34 5.00 19.87
C TYR A 100 -1.01 5.43 20.45
N THR A 101 -1.78 6.13 19.64
CA THR A 101 -3.17 6.46 19.93
C THR A 101 -4.08 5.91 18.84
N VAL A 102 -5.33 5.64 19.18
CA VAL A 102 -6.37 5.24 18.23
C VAL A 102 -7.67 5.92 18.65
N ALA A 103 -8.18 6.78 17.78
CA ALA A 103 -9.48 7.40 17.92
C ALA A 103 -10.63 6.43 17.62
N ASN A 104 -11.84 6.80 17.98
CA ASN A 104 -13.04 5.94 17.82
C ASN A 104 -13.34 5.57 16.35
N ASP A 105 -12.91 6.39 15.39
CA ASP A 105 -13.07 6.15 13.96
C ASP A 105 -11.92 5.34 13.33
N GLY A 106 -10.94 4.94 14.15
CA GLY A 106 -9.79 4.14 13.74
C GLY A 106 -8.57 4.95 13.30
N THR A 107 -8.66 6.28 13.24
CA THR A 107 -7.49 7.14 12.99
C THR A 107 -6.62 7.27 14.24
N GLY A 108 -5.36 7.60 14.07
CA GLY A 108 -4.45 7.77 15.20
C GLY A 108 -3.03 8.06 14.75
N ASP A 109 -2.11 7.97 15.70
CA ASP A 109 -0.69 8.18 15.48
C ASP A 109 0.15 7.17 16.27
N ALA A 110 1.39 6.97 15.87
CA ALA A 110 2.36 6.17 16.61
C ALA A 110 3.77 6.75 16.49
N THR A 111 4.56 6.57 17.55
CA THR A 111 6.00 6.88 17.57
C THR A 111 6.75 5.65 18.04
N LEU A 112 7.76 5.25 17.29
CA LEU A 112 8.72 4.20 17.66
C LEU A 112 10.05 4.86 17.98
N ASN A 113 10.66 4.50 19.11
CA ASN A 113 11.95 5.03 19.54
C ASN A 113 13.03 3.95 19.45
N PHE A 114 14.14 4.27 18.81
CA PHE A 114 15.24 3.36 18.56
C PHE A 114 16.37 3.51 19.60
N ASN A 115 17.17 2.45 19.71
CA ASN A 115 18.31 2.41 20.64
C ASN A 115 19.44 3.39 20.33
N ASN A 116 19.49 3.93 19.10
CA ASN A 116 20.45 4.96 18.66
C ASN A 116 19.98 6.40 18.97
N GLY A 117 18.79 6.56 19.57
CA GLY A 117 18.16 7.87 19.80
C GLY A 117 17.37 8.41 18.59
N GLY A 118 17.30 7.64 17.52
CA GLY A 118 16.39 7.88 16.39
C GLY A 118 15.00 7.30 16.62
N GLY A 119 14.19 7.33 15.60
CA GLY A 119 12.85 6.77 15.61
C GLY A 119 12.06 7.13 14.36
N ILE A 120 10.81 6.69 14.31
CA ILE A 120 9.85 7.01 13.26
C ILE A 120 8.54 7.48 13.89
N HIS A 121 7.93 8.47 13.28
CA HIS A 121 6.56 8.89 13.56
C HIS A 121 5.67 8.56 12.38
N VAL A 122 4.49 8.03 12.67
CA VAL A 122 3.49 7.66 11.65
C VAL A 122 2.10 8.09 12.07
N ASP A 123 1.32 8.58 11.11
CA ASP A 123 -0.14 8.60 11.22
C ASP A 123 -0.69 7.25 10.82
N LEU A 124 -1.80 6.84 11.39
CA LEU A 124 -2.36 5.51 11.16
C LEU A 124 -3.89 5.51 10.96
N THR A 125 -4.37 4.50 10.24
CA THR A 125 -5.80 4.19 10.16
C THR A 125 -6.00 2.68 10.29
N VAL A 126 -6.74 2.28 11.31
CA VAL A 126 -7.02 0.87 11.60
C VAL A 126 -8.10 0.35 10.65
N ALA A 127 -7.76 -0.62 9.82
CA ALA A 127 -8.74 -1.37 9.02
C ALA A 127 -9.36 -2.52 9.84
N SER A 128 -8.53 -3.20 10.62
CA SER A 128 -8.95 -4.25 11.58
C SER A 128 -7.85 -4.46 12.62
N SER A 129 -8.08 -5.29 13.63
CA SER A 129 -7.02 -5.70 14.56
C SER A 129 -5.82 -6.39 13.90
N SER A 130 -5.95 -6.84 12.64
CA SER A 130 -4.90 -7.51 11.90
C SER A 130 -4.27 -6.68 10.78
N LEU A 131 -4.81 -5.50 10.46
CA LEU A 131 -4.33 -4.64 9.40
C LEU A 131 -4.50 -3.17 9.78
N VAL A 132 -3.41 -2.43 9.75
CA VAL A 132 -3.38 -0.98 9.94
C VAL A 132 -2.62 -0.37 8.76
N TYR A 133 -3.14 0.70 8.18
CA TYR A 133 -2.46 1.52 7.20
C TYR A 133 -1.70 2.64 7.89
N VAL A 134 -0.54 2.99 7.38
CA VAL A 134 0.31 4.05 7.95
C VAL A 134 0.89 4.92 6.85
N ILE A 135 1.09 6.20 7.19
CA ILE A 135 1.99 7.11 6.49
C ILE A 135 3.00 7.66 7.49
N THR A 136 4.24 7.90 7.07
CA THR A 136 5.26 8.52 7.91
C THR A 136 5.48 9.97 7.51
N ASP A 137 5.62 10.84 8.48
CA ASP A 137 5.88 12.26 8.30
C ASP A 137 7.22 12.70 8.91
N ALA A 138 7.81 11.88 9.78
CA ALA A 138 9.08 12.17 10.40
C ALA A 138 9.87 10.90 10.74
N ILE A 139 11.17 10.98 10.43
CA ILE A 139 12.19 10.06 10.90
C ILE A 139 13.21 10.86 11.69
N GLY A 140 13.89 10.27 12.70
CA GLY A 140 14.71 11.09 13.40
C GLY A 140 15.60 10.81 14.40
N PRO A 141 16.34 11.74 15.02
CA PRO A 141 16.17 12.04 16.43
C PRO A 141 15.13 13.14 16.63
N PHE A 142 13.99 12.81 17.23
CA PHE A 142 12.91 13.78 17.51
C PHE A 142 13.27 14.84 18.56
N SER A 143 14.48 14.76 19.15
CA SER A 143 14.90 15.64 20.25
C SER A 143 15.46 16.99 19.83
N SER A 144 15.82 17.20 18.56
CA SER A 144 16.43 18.46 18.12
C SER A 144 16.07 18.93 16.71
N THR A 145 15.97 18.06 15.74
CA THR A 145 15.52 18.33 14.36
C THR A 145 15.01 17.03 13.78
N ALA A 146 13.69 16.86 13.77
CA ALA A 146 13.08 15.79 13.01
C ALA A 146 13.43 15.98 11.53
N LEU A 147 13.77 14.92 10.83
CA LEU A 147 13.88 14.91 9.39
C LEU A 147 12.47 14.76 8.83
N PHE A 148 12.11 15.57 7.87
CA PHE A 148 10.87 15.41 7.14
C PHE A 148 10.94 14.11 6.33
N ALA A 149 9.85 13.37 6.30
CA ALA A 149 9.74 12.16 5.53
C ALA A 149 8.37 12.08 4.86
N ASN A 150 8.34 11.44 3.70
CA ASN A 150 7.12 10.93 3.09
C ASN A 150 7.25 9.43 3.00
N GLY A 151 6.26 8.69 3.43
CA GLY A 151 6.25 7.25 3.27
C GLY A 151 4.92 6.65 3.63
N TYR A 152 4.61 5.54 3.01
CA TYR A 152 3.37 4.81 3.19
C TYR A 152 3.64 3.34 3.45
N GLY A 153 2.73 2.70 4.17
CA GLY A 153 2.96 1.32 4.53
C GLY A 153 1.78 0.62 5.17
N THR A 154 2.08 -0.60 5.61
CA THR A 154 1.13 -1.46 6.31
C THR A 154 1.75 -2.03 7.57
N VAL A 155 0.90 -2.23 8.57
CA VAL A 155 1.21 -2.92 9.82
C VAL A 155 0.27 -4.12 9.94
N GLU A 156 0.81 -5.31 10.09
CA GLU A 156 0.07 -6.56 10.04
C GLU A 156 0.30 -7.41 11.27
N LEU A 157 -0.78 -7.89 11.87
CA LEU A 157 -0.72 -8.76 13.06
C LEU A 157 -0.04 -10.08 12.73
N GLN A 158 0.92 -10.45 13.54
CA GLN A 158 1.68 -11.69 13.39
C GLN A 158 1.02 -12.88 14.11
N THR A 159 1.17 -14.05 13.52
CA THR A 159 0.80 -15.33 14.14
C THR A 159 2.02 -15.99 14.74
N ALA A 160 2.25 -15.81 16.03
CA ALA A 160 3.47 -16.25 16.72
C ALA A 160 3.76 -17.76 16.62
N SER A 161 2.74 -18.60 16.44
CA SER A 161 2.94 -20.03 16.22
C SER A 161 3.72 -20.37 14.94
N ALA A 162 3.78 -19.41 13.98
CA ALA A 162 4.55 -19.59 12.75
C ALA A 162 6.05 -19.27 12.90
N PHE A 163 6.51 -18.80 14.05
CA PHE A 163 7.92 -18.48 14.29
C PHE A 163 8.78 -19.71 14.62
N SER A 164 8.15 -20.85 14.90
CA SER A 164 8.82 -22.07 15.40
C SER A 164 9.65 -22.81 14.35
N ALA A 165 9.50 -22.48 13.06
CA ALA A 165 10.20 -23.12 11.97
C ALA A 165 10.43 -22.15 10.81
N ALA A 166 11.46 -22.39 10.00
CA ALA A 166 11.67 -21.71 8.73
C ALA A 166 10.48 -21.93 7.80
N PRO A 167 10.20 -20.98 6.86
CA PRO A 167 9.17 -21.15 5.85
C PRO A 167 9.30 -22.48 5.12
N SER A 168 8.17 -23.11 4.81
CA SER A 168 8.12 -24.38 4.09
C SER A 168 6.90 -24.42 3.18
N GLY A 169 7.10 -24.81 1.92
CA GLY A 169 6.07 -24.83 0.88
C GLY A 169 6.52 -24.16 -0.40
N THR A 170 5.59 -23.90 -1.29
CA THR A 170 5.83 -23.12 -2.50
C THR A 170 5.25 -21.73 -2.31
N PHE A 171 6.09 -20.71 -2.48
CA PHE A 171 5.71 -19.30 -2.30
C PHE A 171 5.83 -18.55 -3.61
N VAL A 172 4.82 -17.75 -3.92
CA VAL A 172 4.89 -16.70 -4.93
C VAL A 172 5.33 -15.42 -4.26
N PHE A 173 6.23 -14.70 -4.89
CA PHE A 173 6.74 -13.43 -4.35
C PHE A 173 6.70 -12.31 -5.39
N ARG A 174 6.64 -11.10 -4.89
CA ARG A 174 6.96 -9.88 -5.62
C ARG A 174 7.90 -9.02 -4.78
N LYS A 175 8.79 -8.30 -5.45
CA LYS A 175 9.75 -7.40 -4.84
C LYS A 175 9.97 -6.19 -5.74
N HIS A 176 9.99 -5.01 -5.16
CA HIS A 176 10.38 -3.78 -5.83
C HIS A 176 11.61 -3.19 -5.18
N THR A 177 12.63 -2.86 -5.96
CA THR A 177 13.89 -2.28 -5.48
C THR A 177 14.27 -1.06 -6.30
N VAL A 178 14.91 -0.09 -5.64
CA VAL A 178 15.45 1.12 -6.25
C VAL A 178 16.94 1.21 -5.93
N THR A 179 17.77 1.58 -6.91
CA THR A 179 19.20 1.79 -6.67
C THR A 179 19.44 3.03 -5.80
N ALA A 180 20.55 3.03 -5.07
CA ALA A 180 20.96 4.13 -4.19
C ALA A 180 21.02 5.50 -4.89
N GLY A 181 21.30 5.52 -6.21
CA GLY A 181 21.33 6.74 -7.02
C GLY A 181 19.98 7.10 -7.66
N GLN A 182 18.90 6.39 -7.34
CA GLN A 182 17.55 6.58 -7.92
C GLN A 182 17.52 6.51 -9.46
N THR A 183 18.51 5.87 -10.06
CA THR A 183 18.66 5.82 -11.52
C THR A 183 18.01 4.60 -12.14
N ASN A 184 17.73 3.58 -11.32
CA ASN A 184 17.15 2.33 -11.79
C ASN A 184 16.15 1.80 -10.79
N SER A 185 15.01 1.42 -11.31
CA SER A 185 13.96 0.67 -10.62
C SER A 185 13.98 -0.77 -11.11
N THR A 186 13.66 -1.70 -10.24
CA THR A 186 13.58 -3.13 -10.57
C THR A 186 12.36 -3.75 -9.93
N SER A 187 11.48 -4.30 -10.75
CA SER A 187 10.37 -5.13 -10.31
C SER A 187 10.68 -6.60 -10.55
N THR A 188 10.40 -7.42 -9.56
CA THR A 188 10.61 -8.88 -9.62
C THR A 188 9.34 -9.59 -9.18
N VAL A 189 8.89 -10.56 -9.96
CA VAL A 189 7.87 -11.53 -9.55
C VAL A 189 8.37 -12.94 -9.77
N GLY A 190 7.99 -13.87 -8.89
CA GLY A 190 8.49 -15.23 -9.03
C GLY A 190 7.83 -16.23 -8.11
N VAL A 191 8.30 -17.47 -8.21
CA VAL A 191 7.88 -18.57 -7.36
C VAL A 191 9.12 -19.36 -6.90
N PHE A 192 9.16 -19.74 -5.64
CA PHE A 192 10.19 -20.64 -5.11
C PHE A 192 9.56 -21.72 -4.22
N THR A 193 10.21 -22.88 -4.20
CA THR A 193 9.86 -23.97 -3.27
C THR A 193 10.95 -24.09 -2.23
N VAL A 194 10.55 -24.05 -0.96
CA VAL A 194 11.42 -24.15 0.19
C VAL A 194 10.97 -25.30 1.09
N SER A 195 11.92 -26.05 1.61
CA SER A 195 11.69 -27.15 2.56
C SER A 195 12.70 -27.05 3.68
N SER A 196 12.21 -26.95 4.92
CA SER A 196 13.06 -26.78 6.10
C SER A 196 14.11 -25.67 5.92
N GLY A 197 13.71 -24.56 5.34
CA GLY A 197 14.58 -23.42 5.08
C GLY A 197 15.45 -23.51 3.82
N THR A 198 15.56 -24.65 3.15
CA THR A 198 16.38 -24.78 1.93
C THR A 198 15.51 -24.61 0.69
N VAL A 199 15.89 -23.69 -0.19
CA VAL A 199 15.23 -23.49 -1.49
C VAL A 199 15.73 -24.54 -2.47
N SER A 200 14.81 -25.30 -3.05
CA SER A 200 15.11 -26.41 -3.94
C SER A 200 14.89 -26.11 -5.42
N ALA A 201 14.01 -25.19 -5.73
CA ALA A 201 13.68 -24.80 -7.09
C ALA A 201 12.87 -23.49 -7.11
N GLY A 202 12.90 -22.78 -8.22
CA GLY A 202 12.09 -21.61 -8.43
C GLY A 202 12.31 -20.99 -9.79
N THR A 203 11.53 -19.97 -10.08
CA THR A 203 11.64 -19.15 -11.29
C THR A 203 11.25 -17.72 -10.93
N GLU A 204 11.99 -16.77 -11.44
CA GLU A 204 11.64 -15.35 -11.32
C GLU A 204 11.70 -14.66 -12.69
N ASP A 205 10.89 -13.66 -12.85
CA ASP A 205 10.95 -12.70 -13.93
C ASP A 205 11.29 -11.34 -13.35
N VAL A 206 12.30 -10.72 -13.91
CA VAL A 206 12.88 -9.45 -13.44
C VAL A 206 12.72 -8.42 -14.55
N ASN A 207 12.12 -7.30 -14.26
CA ASN A 207 12.16 -6.10 -15.08
C ASN A 207 13.10 -5.10 -14.42
N GLN A 208 14.30 -4.93 -14.95
CA GLN A 208 15.27 -3.97 -14.47
C GLN A 208 15.38 -2.85 -15.50
N ASN A 209 14.80 -1.70 -15.18
CA ASN A 209 14.88 -0.52 -16.04
C ASN A 209 14.48 -0.81 -17.51
N GLY A 210 13.41 -1.61 -17.70
CA GLY A 210 12.94 -2.05 -19.00
C GLY A 210 13.66 -3.28 -19.59
N ALA A 211 14.75 -3.76 -18.98
CA ALA A 211 15.41 -5.01 -19.38
C ALA A 211 14.78 -6.21 -18.65
N ILE A 212 14.07 -7.03 -19.40
CA ILE A 212 13.31 -8.15 -18.83
C ILE A 212 14.04 -9.47 -19.03
N THR A 213 14.18 -10.21 -17.94
CA THR A 213 14.89 -11.47 -17.91
C THR A 213 14.14 -12.48 -17.06
N GLN A 214 13.97 -13.70 -17.60
CA GLN A 214 13.50 -14.84 -16.83
C GLN A 214 14.70 -15.66 -16.33
N LEU A 215 14.73 -15.94 -15.03
CA LEU A 215 15.81 -16.66 -14.37
C LEU A 215 15.24 -17.86 -13.58
N ASN A 216 16.01 -18.94 -13.50
CA ASN A 216 15.70 -20.03 -12.59
C ASN A 216 16.35 -19.72 -11.23
N LEU A 217 15.64 -19.98 -10.14
CA LEU A 217 16.21 -20.00 -8.81
C LEU A 217 16.80 -21.39 -8.53
N THR A 218 18.11 -21.43 -8.31
CA THR A 218 18.88 -22.68 -8.20
C THR A 218 19.24 -23.06 -6.78
N ALA A 219 19.24 -22.07 -5.87
CA ALA A 219 19.55 -22.27 -4.45
C ALA A 219 18.93 -21.14 -3.62
N GLY A 220 19.02 -21.29 -2.32
CA GLY A 220 18.63 -20.28 -1.34
C GLY A 220 18.46 -20.90 0.04
N ASN A 221 18.38 -20.04 1.02
CA ASN A 221 18.20 -20.47 2.40
C ASN A 221 17.33 -19.47 3.16
N PHE A 222 16.49 -19.98 4.06
CA PHE A 222 15.73 -19.22 5.04
C PHE A 222 16.07 -19.74 6.43
N THR A 223 16.54 -18.89 7.33
CA THR A 223 16.78 -19.28 8.74
C THR A 223 15.45 -19.53 9.45
N THR A 224 15.47 -20.20 10.59
CA THR A 224 14.32 -20.18 11.50
C THR A 224 14.16 -18.76 12.05
N PRO A 225 12.94 -18.19 12.06
CA PRO A 225 12.69 -16.88 12.66
C PRO A 225 13.05 -16.85 14.15
N ASP A 226 13.39 -15.70 14.64
CA ASP A 226 13.55 -15.46 16.08
C ASP A 226 12.18 -15.37 16.79
N SER A 227 12.21 -15.01 18.07
CA SER A 227 11.01 -14.90 18.91
C SER A 227 10.05 -13.78 18.50
N GLN A 228 10.51 -12.86 17.65
CA GLN A 228 9.71 -11.74 17.12
C GLN A 228 9.25 -12.00 15.68
N GLY A 229 9.67 -13.13 15.09
CA GLY A 229 9.27 -13.52 13.73
C GLY A 229 10.16 -12.95 12.63
N ARG A 230 11.35 -12.40 12.96
CA ARG A 230 12.36 -11.96 11.99
C ARG A 230 13.31 -13.10 11.68
N GLY A 231 13.68 -13.27 10.43
CA GLY A 231 14.69 -14.22 9.97
C GLY A 231 15.43 -13.66 8.76
N THR A 232 16.49 -14.37 8.34
CA THR A 232 17.28 -13.99 7.16
C THR A 232 17.06 -14.97 6.02
N GLY A 233 17.13 -14.49 4.78
CA GLY A 233 16.94 -15.31 3.60
C GLY A 233 17.87 -14.95 2.45
N THR A 234 18.09 -15.93 1.58
CA THR A 234 18.81 -15.77 0.32
C THR A 234 18.08 -16.48 -0.81
N LEU A 235 18.16 -15.92 -2.01
CA LEU A 235 17.76 -16.57 -3.26
C LEU A 235 18.91 -16.43 -4.26
N THR A 236 19.31 -17.52 -4.90
CA THR A 236 20.39 -17.56 -5.90
C THR A 236 19.81 -17.97 -7.24
N ASP A 237 20.03 -17.16 -8.25
CA ASP A 237 19.55 -17.38 -9.61
C ASP A 237 20.52 -18.25 -10.46
N SER A 238 20.11 -18.52 -11.69
CA SER A 238 20.90 -19.30 -12.65
C SER A 238 22.15 -18.60 -13.18
N ASN A 239 22.30 -17.29 -12.93
CA ASN A 239 23.50 -16.50 -13.24
C ASN A 239 24.47 -16.49 -12.05
N ALA A 240 24.16 -17.23 -10.98
CA ALA A 240 24.87 -17.25 -9.71
C ALA A 240 24.83 -15.90 -8.95
N THR A 241 23.85 -15.05 -9.25
CA THR A 241 23.58 -13.86 -8.46
C THR A 241 22.77 -14.26 -7.23
N THR A 242 23.22 -13.85 -6.05
CA THR A 242 22.51 -14.10 -4.80
C THR A 242 21.95 -12.79 -4.27
N THR A 243 20.62 -12.74 -4.11
CA THR A 243 19.96 -11.67 -3.37
C THR A 243 19.82 -12.05 -1.91
N THR A 244 20.04 -11.09 -1.03
CA THR A 244 19.94 -11.24 0.42
C THR A 244 18.82 -10.37 0.97
N PHE A 245 18.14 -10.88 1.99
CA PHE A 245 17.04 -10.16 2.61
C PHE A 245 16.79 -10.61 4.03
N ASP A 246 16.27 -9.72 4.83
CA ASP A 246 15.60 -10.08 6.06
C ASP A 246 14.12 -10.34 5.73
N TYR A 247 13.51 -11.25 6.47
CA TYR A 247 12.10 -11.53 6.31
C TYR A 247 11.38 -11.52 7.65
N TYR A 248 10.10 -11.15 7.57
CA TYR A 248 9.22 -11.01 8.71
C TYR A 248 7.98 -11.85 8.51
N VAL A 249 7.70 -12.71 9.46
CA VAL A 249 6.57 -13.64 9.38
C VAL A 249 5.28 -12.90 9.77
N VAL A 250 4.31 -12.84 8.86
CA VAL A 250 2.93 -12.49 9.19
C VAL A 250 2.21 -13.73 9.73
N ASN A 251 2.28 -14.83 8.97
CA ASN A 251 1.74 -16.14 9.35
C ASN A 251 2.46 -17.23 8.53
N ALA A 252 2.10 -18.50 8.71
CA ALA A 252 2.73 -19.62 8.00
C ALA A 252 2.64 -19.54 6.46
N SER A 253 1.73 -18.72 5.92
CA SER A 253 1.50 -18.58 4.48
C SER A 253 1.89 -17.21 3.93
N SER A 254 2.41 -16.31 4.74
CA SER A 254 2.70 -14.93 4.32
C SER A 254 3.89 -14.36 5.08
N ILE A 255 4.87 -13.88 4.33
CA ILE A 255 6.07 -13.20 4.85
C ILE A 255 6.30 -11.89 4.12
N ARG A 256 6.98 -10.96 4.78
CA ARG A 256 7.45 -9.69 4.22
C ARG A 256 8.93 -9.76 4.02
N LEU A 257 9.43 -9.17 2.94
CA LEU A 257 10.84 -9.21 2.55
C LEU A 257 11.42 -7.80 2.60
N PHE A 258 12.61 -7.68 3.13
CA PHE A 258 13.39 -6.45 3.18
C PHE A 258 14.77 -6.73 2.58
N SER A 259 15.15 -6.04 1.51
CA SER A 259 16.44 -6.24 0.84
C SER A 259 17.59 -5.75 1.73
N THR A 260 18.56 -6.62 1.96
CA THR A 260 19.81 -6.28 2.66
C THR A 260 21.00 -6.14 1.72
N ASP A 261 20.76 -6.19 0.40
CA ASP A 261 21.78 -5.95 -0.62
C ASP A 261 22.19 -4.46 -0.61
N THR A 262 23.48 -4.23 -0.44
CA THR A 262 24.03 -2.86 -0.42
C THR A 262 23.85 -2.17 -1.77
N GLY A 263 23.34 -0.96 -1.76
CA GLY A 263 23.11 -0.17 -2.96
C GLY A 263 21.77 -0.39 -3.66
N ASN A 264 20.92 -1.29 -3.11
CA ASN A 264 19.56 -1.50 -3.58
C ASN A 264 18.60 -1.53 -2.39
N THR A 265 17.79 -0.49 -2.24
CA THR A 265 16.74 -0.48 -1.23
C THR A 265 15.49 -1.16 -1.80
N GLY A 266 14.89 -2.09 -1.06
CA GLY A 266 13.73 -2.80 -1.60
C GLY A 266 12.90 -3.51 -0.56
N LEU A 267 11.61 -3.55 -0.83
CA LEU A 267 10.63 -4.33 -0.08
C LEU A 267 9.93 -5.33 -0.98
N GLY A 268 9.38 -6.36 -0.37
CA GLY A 268 8.62 -7.37 -1.08
C GLY A 268 7.73 -8.17 -0.14
N ARG A 269 7.00 -9.09 -0.75
CA ARG A 269 6.18 -10.07 -0.03
C ARG A 269 6.24 -11.41 -0.70
N ALA A 270 6.07 -12.46 0.08
CA ALA A 270 5.87 -13.81 -0.45
C ALA A 270 4.67 -14.46 0.22
N GLU A 271 3.85 -15.11 -0.59
CA GLU A 271 2.60 -15.76 -0.16
C GLU A 271 2.58 -17.21 -0.65
N ALA A 272 2.20 -18.14 0.22
CA ALA A 272 2.19 -19.56 -0.10
C ALA A 272 1.14 -19.88 -1.16
N GLN A 273 1.51 -20.67 -2.16
CA GLN A 273 0.57 -21.17 -3.16
C GLN A 273 -0.48 -22.08 -2.52
N SER A 274 -1.73 -21.86 -2.89
CA SER A 274 -2.87 -22.65 -2.38
C SER A 274 -3.01 -24.03 -3.03
N THR A 275 -2.33 -24.28 -4.15
CA THR A 275 -2.34 -25.53 -4.92
C THR A 275 -0.99 -25.79 -5.55
N SER A 276 -0.68 -27.05 -5.80
CA SER A 276 0.57 -27.49 -6.44
C SER A 276 0.53 -27.48 -7.97
N SER A 277 -0.62 -27.20 -8.58
CA SER A 277 -0.74 -27.18 -10.06
C SER A 277 -1.80 -26.18 -10.49
N PHE A 278 -1.43 -25.40 -11.50
CA PHE A 278 -2.26 -24.40 -12.15
C PHE A 278 -2.43 -24.71 -13.64
N SER A 279 -3.40 -24.05 -14.26
CA SER A 279 -3.64 -24.06 -15.71
C SER A 279 -4.48 -22.85 -16.09
N ASN A 280 -4.77 -22.65 -17.37
CA ASN A 280 -5.66 -21.57 -17.81
C ASN A 280 -7.00 -21.57 -17.05
N ALA A 281 -7.53 -22.75 -16.70
CA ALA A 281 -8.76 -22.88 -15.93
C ALA A 281 -8.68 -22.28 -14.51
N SER A 282 -7.47 -22.03 -14.00
CA SER A 282 -7.26 -21.38 -12.70
C SER A 282 -7.59 -19.89 -12.73
N LEU A 283 -7.64 -19.25 -13.89
CA LEU A 283 -8.00 -17.84 -14.05
C LEU A 283 -9.39 -17.76 -14.71
N SER A 284 -10.44 -17.83 -13.90
CA SER A 284 -11.83 -17.85 -14.36
C SER A 284 -12.69 -16.91 -13.53
N GLY A 285 -13.34 -15.95 -14.18
CA GLY A 285 -14.18 -14.94 -13.55
C GLY A 285 -13.61 -13.53 -13.64
N GLY A 286 -14.17 -12.60 -12.88
CA GLY A 286 -13.72 -11.22 -12.79
C GLY A 286 -12.57 -11.04 -11.80
N TYR A 287 -11.65 -10.15 -12.12
CA TYR A 287 -10.53 -9.75 -11.27
C TYR A 287 -10.40 -8.24 -11.27
N ALA A 288 -10.12 -7.65 -10.12
CA ALA A 288 -9.68 -6.27 -10.01
C ALA A 288 -8.17 -6.25 -9.73
N PHE A 289 -7.47 -5.20 -10.16
CA PHE A 289 -6.03 -5.06 -9.98
C PHE A 289 -5.61 -3.63 -9.70
N GLY A 290 -4.45 -3.49 -9.08
CA GLY A 290 -3.71 -2.25 -8.94
C GLY A 290 -2.24 -2.49 -9.18
N ALA A 291 -1.57 -1.51 -9.77
CA ALA A 291 -0.15 -1.53 -10.05
C ALA A 291 0.45 -0.14 -9.87
N ASP A 292 1.70 -0.15 -9.44
CA ASP A 292 2.53 1.02 -9.27
C ASP A 292 3.83 0.83 -10.05
N GLY A 293 4.32 1.90 -10.65
CA GLY A 293 5.54 1.81 -11.43
C GLY A 293 6.12 3.15 -11.82
N ASP A 294 7.21 3.05 -12.56
CA ASP A 294 7.97 4.17 -13.09
C ASP A 294 8.07 4.07 -14.61
N ASP A 295 7.95 5.20 -15.32
CA ASP A 295 8.36 5.29 -16.73
C ASP A 295 9.87 5.47 -16.79
N SER A 296 10.56 4.48 -17.35
CA SER A 296 12.03 4.48 -17.44
C SER A 296 12.58 5.41 -18.54
N THR A 297 11.73 6.00 -19.38
CA THR A 297 12.18 6.86 -20.50
C THR A 297 12.41 8.31 -20.09
N THR A 298 11.76 8.78 -19.05
CA THR A 298 11.75 10.18 -18.61
C THR A 298 12.38 10.40 -17.25
N GLY A 299 12.82 9.34 -16.58
CA GLY A 299 13.33 9.33 -15.21
C GLY A 299 12.44 8.43 -14.35
N LEU A 300 12.24 8.77 -13.10
CA LEU A 300 11.30 8.06 -12.23
C LEU A 300 9.92 8.75 -12.25
N ASP A 301 9.38 9.02 -13.46
CA ASP A 301 8.03 9.54 -13.58
C ASP A 301 7.04 8.45 -13.23
N GLY A 302 6.22 8.70 -12.22
CA GLY A 302 5.34 7.69 -11.67
C GLY A 302 4.24 7.28 -12.64
N LEU A 303 3.88 6.02 -12.59
CA LEU A 303 2.73 5.42 -13.28
C LEU A 303 1.85 4.72 -12.26
N LYS A 304 0.59 5.10 -12.21
CA LYS A 304 -0.40 4.47 -11.34
C LYS A 304 -1.52 3.89 -12.19
N THR A 305 -1.81 2.60 -11.99
CA THR A 305 -2.81 1.87 -12.77
C THR A 305 -3.76 1.11 -11.84
N VAL A 306 -5.05 1.26 -12.05
CA VAL A 306 -6.08 0.40 -11.44
C VAL A 306 -7.02 -0.12 -12.52
N GLY A 307 -7.54 -1.33 -12.35
CA GLY A 307 -8.36 -1.88 -13.40
C GLY A 307 -9.06 -3.18 -13.04
N ARG A 308 -9.66 -3.76 -14.06
CA ARG A 308 -10.29 -5.08 -13.99
C ARG A 308 -10.21 -5.84 -15.32
N PHE A 309 -10.32 -7.15 -15.24
CA PHE A 309 -10.49 -8.03 -16.40
C PHE A 309 -11.32 -9.26 -16.04
N ASN A 310 -11.80 -9.97 -17.05
CA ASN A 310 -12.33 -11.32 -16.88
C ASN A 310 -11.39 -12.32 -17.56
N GLY A 311 -11.00 -13.37 -16.83
CA GLY A 311 -10.45 -14.59 -17.42
C GLY A 311 -11.59 -15.56 -17.76
N ASP A 312 -11.57 -16.20 -18.92
CA ASP A 312 -12.59 -17.17 -19.33
C ASP A 312 -12.27 -18.61 -18.94
N GLY A 313 -11.13 -18.85 -18.31
CA GLY A 313 -10.63 -20.20 -18.01
C GLY A 313 -10.08 -20.94 -19.23
N GLY A 314 -10.25 -20.41 -20.42
CA GLY A 314 -9.82 -20.98 -21.70
C GLY A 314 -8.57 -20.33 -22.29
N GLY A 315 -8.11 -19.23 -21.72
CA GLY A 315 -6.94 -18.49 -22.18
C GLY A 315 -7.26 -17.11 -22.77
N ASN A 316 -8.49 -16.59 -22.65
CA ASN A 316 -8.83 -15.27 -23.12
C ASN A 316 -9.11 -14.30 -21.96
N LEU A 317 -8.61 -13.09 -22.08
CA LEU A 317 -8.99 -11.94 -21.27
C LEU A 317 -10.12 -11.18 -21.97
N THR A 318 -11.20 -10.95 -21.26
CA THR A 318 -12.39 -10.29 -21.79
C THR A 318 -12.85 -9.17 -20.86
N ALA A 319 -13.62 -8.23 -21.39
CA ALA A 319 -14.21 -7.16 -20.63
C ALA A 319 -13.21 -6.43 -19.69
N GLY A 320 -11.99 -6.26 -20.18
CA GLY A 320 -10.97 -5.47 -19.50
C GLY A 320 -11.31 -3.99 -19.52
N ALA A 321 -11.02 -3.32 -18.43
CA ALA A 321 -11.08 -1.86 -18.28
C ALA A 321 -10.03 -1.42 -17.28
N LEU A 322 -9.33 -0.33 -17.57
CA LEU A 322 -8.36 0.26 -16.67
C LEU A 322 -8.47 1.78 -16.66
N ASP A 323 -8.09 2.37 -15.56
CA ASP A 323 -7.84 3.78 -15.38
C ASP A 323 -6.37 3.94 -14.98
N THR A 324 -5.67 4.86 -15.62
CA THR A 324 -4.25 5.13 -15.33
C THR A 324 -4.05 6.61 -15.10
N ASN A 325 -3.00 6.92 -14.39
CA ASN A 325 -2.45 8.26 -14.33
C ASN A 325 -0.94 8.15 -14.51
N ALA A 326 -0.46 8.59 -15.65
CA ALA A 326 0.95 8.59 -16.02
C ALA A 326 1.43 10.04 -16.06
N ASP A 327 2.38 10.39 -15.21
CA ASP A 327 2.93 11.75 -15.12
C ASP A 327 1.85 12.84 -15.10
N GLY A 328 0.82 12.63 -14.25
CA GLY A 328 -0.30 13.54 -14.11
C GLY A 328 -1.24 13.62 -15.33
N THR A 329 -1.11 12.70 -16.28
CA THR A 329 -1.99 12.60 -17.45
C THR A 329 -2.91 11.37 -17.30
N PRO A 330 -4.16 11.59 -16.91
CA PRO A 330 -5.09 10.48 -16.70
C PRO A 330 -5.63 9.91 -18.01
N ALA A 331 -5.77 8.58 -18.06
CA ALA A 331 -6.58 7.88 -19.03
C ALA A 331 -7.67 7.09 -18.31
N SER A 332 -8.93 7.26 -18.71
CA SER A 332 -10.07 6.76 -17.96
C SER A 332 -10.86 5.70 -18.70
N ASN A 333 -11.17 4.60 -18.02
CA ASN A 333 -12.01 3.51 -18.52
C ASN A 333 -11.56 2.97 -19.88
N VAL A 334 -10.26 2.80 -20.06
CA VAL A 334 -9.69 2.25 -21.29
C VAL A 334 -10.02 0.77 -21.39
N SER A 335 -10.78 0.40 -22.41
CA SER A 335 -11.20 -0.99 -22.61
C SER A 335 -10.09 -1.82 -23.25
N PHE A 336 -9.92 -3.05 -22.80
CA PHE A 336 -9.00 -3.99 -23.42
C PHE A 336 -9.54 -5.43 -23.47
N THR A 337 -8.97 -6.22 -24.35
CA THR A 337 -9.11 -7.69 -24.42
C THR A 337 -7.73 -8.29 -24.64
N GLY A 338 -7.59 -9.60 -24.43
CA GLY A 338 -6.28 -10.21 -24.58
C GLY A 338 -6.34 -11.73 -24.52
N MET A 339 -5.17 -12.32 -24.46
CA MET A 339 -4.97 -13.76 -24.25
C MET A 339 -4.00 -13.99 -23.10
N TYR A 340 -4.13 -15.15 -22.46
CA TYR A 340 -3.18 -15.57 -21.42
C TYR A 340 -2.88 -17.07 -21.54
N ASN A 341 -1.74 -17.46 -20.97
CA ASN A 341 -1.36 -18.86 -20.83
C ASN A 341 -0.70 -19.08 -19.46
N ILE A 342 -1.06 -20.14 -18.76
CA ILE A 342 -0.59 -20.45 -17.41
C ILE A 342 0.08 -21.81 -17.38
N ALA A 343 1.33 -21.82 -16.92
CA ALA A 343 2.10 -23.03 -16.66
C ALA A 343 1.70 -23.67 -15.32
N SER A 344 2.05 -24.93 -15.13
CA SER A 344 1.65 -25.71 -13.95
C SER A 344 2.19 -25.16 -12.62
N ASN A 345 3.29 -24.40 -12.62
CA ASN A 345 3.83 -23.73 -11.45
C ASN A 345 3.14 -22.39 -11.12
N GLY A 346 2.11 -22.01 -11.87
CA GLY A 346 1.37 -20.76 -11.68
C GLY A 346 1.94 -19.55 -12.41
N ARG A 347 3.12 -19.68 -13.08
CA ARG A 347 3.61 -18.62 -13.97
C ARG A 347 2.70 -18.47 -15.16
N GLY A 348 2.24 -17.26 -15.41
CA GLY A 348 1.44 -16.93 -16.57
C GLY A 348 2.04 -15.80 -17.38
N THR A 349 1.68 -15.75 -18.66
CA THR A 349 1.90 -14.61 -19.53
C THR A 349 0.57 -14.15 -20.08
N ALA A 350 0.38 -12.87 -20.21
CA ALA A 350 -0.78 -12.30 -20.88
C ALA A 350 -0.34 -11.22 -21.87
N SER A 351 -1.15 -11.01 -22.89
CA SER A 351 -0.97 -9.94 -23.88
C SER A 351 -2.31 -9.30 -24.18
N GLU A 352 -2.33 -8.00 -24.25
CA GLU A 352 -3.51 -7.25 -24.70
C GLU A 352 -3.58 -7.22 -26.23
N THR A 353 -4.79 -7.33 -26.76
CA THR A 353 -5.03 -7.29 -28.23
C THR A 353 -4.83 -5.89 -28.80
N SER A 354 -5.09 -4.86 -28.01
CA SER A 354 -4.99 -3.44 -28.39
C SER A 354 -3.63 -2.81 -28.05
N SER A 355 -2.82 -3.46 -27.24
CA SER A 355 -1.50 -3.06 -26.79
C SER A 355 -0.51 -4.20 -27.01
N THR A 356 0.72 -3.86 -27.31
CA THR A 356 1.83 -4.83 -27.40
C THR A 356 2.46 -5.10 -26.04
N VAL A 357 1.87 -4.62 -24.96
CA VAL A 357 2.42 -4.74 -23.61
C VAL A 357 2.07 -6.11 -23.02
N PRO A 358 3.00 -7.05 -22.99
CA PRO A 358 2.79 -8.33 -22.34
C PRO A 358 2.91 -8.17 -20.82
N LEU A 359 2.12 -8.95 -20.08
CA LEU A 359 2.21 -9.08 -18.64
C LEU A 359 2.80 -10.43 -18.27
N ILE A 360 3.59 -10.48 -17.23
CA ILE A 360 4.04 -11.71 -16.59
C ILE A 360 3.45 -11.74 -15.20
N PHE A 361 2.86 -12.87 -14.83
CA PHE A 361 2.24 -13.01 -13.52
C PHE A 361 2.50 -14.38 -12.90
N TYR A 362 2.33 -14.47 -11.59
CA TYR A 362 2.39 -15.71 -10.82
C TYR A 362 1.17 -15.82 -9.92
N LEU A 363 0.48 -16.94 -10.00
CA LEU A 363 -0.70 -17.21 -9.19
C LEU A 363 -0.31 -17.69 -7.78
N VAL A 364 -0.72 -16.96 -6.76
CA VAL A 364 -0.77 -17.43 -5.38
C VAL A 364 -1.91 -18.43 -5.22
N SER A 365 -3.04 -18.11 -5.81
CA SER A 365 -4.26 -18.93 -5.82
C SER A 365 -5.09 -18.62 -7.07
N PRO A 366 -6.15 -19.36 -7.37
CA PRO A 366 -7.10 -18.96 -8.40
C PRO A 366 -7.76 -17.60 -8.17
N SER A 367 -7.67 -17.05 -6.96
CA SER A 367 -8.27 -15.77 -6.59
C SER A 367 -7.26 -14.62 -6.44
N ARG A 368 -5.94 -14.89 -6.56
CA ARG A 368 -4.91 -13.88 -6.32
C ARG A 368 -3.64 -14.16 -7.08
N GLY A 369 -3.03 -13.13 -7.63
CA GLY A 369 -1.71 -13.22 -8.25
C GLY A 369 -0.92 -11.91 -8.16
N PHE A 370 0.38 -12.02 -8.36
CA PHE A 370 1.30 -10.90 -8.53
C PHE A 370 1.72 -10.82 -9.98
N PHE A 371 1.92 -9.62 -10.49
CA PHE A 371 2.33 -9.43 -11.88
C PHE A 371 3.37 -8.32 -12.02
N LEU A 372 4.10 -8.35 -13.13
CA LEU A 372 4.89 -7.23 -13.63
C LEU A 372 4.53 -6.96 -15.09
N VAL A 373 4.72 -5.72 -15.49
CA VAL A 373 4.60 -5.29 -16.88
C VAL A 373 5.89 -5.63 -17.62
N ASN A 374 5.76 -6.34 -18.73
CA ASN A 374 6.88 -6.76 -19.58
C ASN A 374 7.07 -5.75 -20.72
N ASP A 375 7.45 -4.52 -20.36
CA ASP A 375 7.69 -3.42 -21.29
C ASP A 375 9.09 -2.84 -21.10
N ALA A 376 9.70 -2.41 -22.19
CA ALA A 376 11.07 -1.86 -22.17
C ALA A 376 11.14 -0.42 -21.63
N THR A 377 9.99 0.23 -21.48
CA THR A 377 9.91 1.64 -21.08
C THR A 377 9.25 1.83 -19.71
N VAL A 378 8.71 0.77 -19.14
CA VAL A 378 7.95 0.81 -17.88
C VAL A 378 8.46 -0.27 -16.93
N VAL A 379 8.70 0.11 -15.67
CA VAL A 379 8.97 -0.81 -14.57
C VAL A 379 7.78 -0.74 -13.62
N GLU A 380 6.79 -1.56 -13.84
CA GLU A 380 5.53 -1.57 -13.08
C GLU A 380 5.24 -2.98 -12.56
N ASP A 381 4.83 -3.09 -11.33
CA ASP A 381 4.34 -4.32 -10.73
C ASP A 381 3.06 -4.13 -9.93
N GLY A 382 2.34 -5.22 -9.71
CA GLY A 382 1.06 -5.12 -9.03
C GLY A 382 0.51 -6.43 -8.50
N THR A 383 -0.73 -6.31 -8.05
CA THR A 383 -1.52 -7.42 -7.53
C THR A 383 -2.88 -7.44 -8.21
N PHE A 384 -3.41 -8.61 -8.48
CA PHE A 384 -4.81 -8.77 -8.87
C PHE A 384 -5.51 -9.74 -7.92
N ASP A 385 -6.79 -9.46 -7.66
CA ASP A 385 -7.66 -10.22 -6.78
C ASP A 385 -8.98 -10.51 -7.45
N ALA A 386 -9.51 -11.74 -7.25
CA ALA A 386 -10.79 -12.16 -7.81
C ALA A 386 -11.94 -11.31 -7.27
N GLN A 387 -12.74 -10.79 -8.16
CA GLN A 387 -13.96 -10.07 -7.81
C GLN A 387 -15.04 -11.03 -7.29
N THR A 388 -15.66 -10.68 -6.18
CA THR A 388 -16.72 -11.49 -5.57
C THR A 388 -17.98 -10.68 -5.33
N GLY A 389 -19.13 -11.30 -5.62
CA GLY A 389 -20.44 -10.68 -5.47
C GLY A 389 -20.95 -9.97 -6.72
N THR A 390 -22.02 -9.22 -6.57
CA THR A 390 -22.60 -8.33 -7.56
C THR A 390 -22.42 -6.89 -7.13
N PHE A 391 -22.10 -6.01 -8.06
CA PHE A 391 -21.74 -4.64 -7.75
C PHE A 391 -22.86 -3.65 -8.07
N SER A 392 -23.06 -2.72 -7.16
CA SER A 392 -23.96 -1.57 -7.25
C SER A 392 -23.55 -0.58 -6.14
N ASN A 393 -24.22 0.56 -6.04
CA ASN A 393 -23.94 1.51 -4.95
C ASN A 393 -24.01 0.85 -3.57
N SER A 394 -24.90 -0.16 -3.38
CA SER A 394 -25.01 -0.89 -2.12
C SER A 394 -23.76 -1.70 -1.75
N SER A 395 -22.85 -1.95 -2.70
CA SER A 395 -21.55 -2.59 -2.44
C SER A 395 -20.60 -1.72 -1.63
N MET A 396 -20.77 -0.39 -1.70
CA MET A 396 -20.03 0.55 -0.87
C MET A 396 -20.93 1.06 0.26
N ASN A 397 -21.22 0.19 1.21
CA ASN A 397 -22.00 0.51 2.42
C ASN A 397 -21.18 0.19 3.66
N GLY A 398 -20.67 1.23 4.31
CA GLY A 398 -19.82 1.16 5.50
C GLY A 398 -18.61 2.06 5.41
N GLN A 399 -17.73 1.95 6.39
CA GLN A 399 -16.49 2.72 6.48
C GLN A 399 -15.31 1.85 6.04
N TYR A 400 -14.41 2.43 5.26
CA TYR A 400 -13.23 1.78 4.69
C TYR A 400 -12.01 2.58 5.09
N ALA A 401 -11.03 1.95 5.71
CA ALA A 401 -9.69 2.51 5.81
C ALA A 401 -9.03 2.43 4.44
N PHE A 402 -8.25 3.44 4.08
CA PHE A 402 -7.50 3.46 2.83
C PHE A 402 -6.09 4.00 3.04
N ASN A 403 -5.21 3.66 2.13
CA ASN A 403 -3.86 4.17 2.00
C ASN A 403 -3.57 4.38 0.52
N MET A 404 -3.09 5.56 0.17
CA MET A 404 -2.71 5.94 -1.20
C MET A 404 -1.36 6.67 -1.16
N ASP A 405 -0.57 6.50 -2.20
CA ASP A 405 0.72 7.16 -2.36
C ASP A 405 0.93 7.61 -3.81
N GLY A 406 1.85 8.54 -3.98
CA GLY A 406 2.23 8.99 -5.31
C GLY A 406 2.93 10.34 -5.34
N PHE A 407 2.76 11.02 -6.47
CA PHE A 407 3.45 12.27 -6.78
C PHE A 407 2.49 13.26 -7.45
N ASP A 408 2.86 14.54 -7.46
CA ASP A 408 2.31 15.49 -8.41
C ASP A 408 3.28 15.71 -9.61
N THR A 409 2.84 16.43 -10.62
CA THR A 409 3.67 16.74 -11.82
C THR A 409 4.86 17.66 -11.55
N SER A 410 4.99 18.18 -10.35
CA SER A 410 6.17 18.92 -9.90
C SER A 410 7.19 18.02 -9.21
N GLY A 411 6.87 16.74 -9.03
CA GLY A 411 7.67 15.75 -8.31
C GLY A 411 7.52 15.82 -6.79
N ASN A 412 6.51 16.56 -6.27
CA ASN A 412 6.23 16.54 -4.85
C ASN A 412 5.58 15.22 -4.47
N LEU A 413 6.00 14.68 -3.34
CA LEU A 413 5.50 13.41 -2.79
C LEU A 413 4.14 13.61 -2.12
N TRP A 414 3.25 12.66 -2.30
CA TRP A 414 1.90 12.68 -1.71
C TRP A 414 1.56 11.33 -1.11
N ASP A 415 1.46 11.29 0.22
CA ASP A 415 0.89 10.16 0.93
C ASP A 415 -0.46 10.55 1.51
N TRP A 416 -1.41 9.64 1.45
CA TRP A 416 -2.78 9.91 1.83
C TRP A 416 -3.39 8.71 2.56
N ILE A 417 -3.84 8.94 3.79
CA ILE A 417 -4.43 7.93 4.66
C ILE A 417 -5.72 8.45 5.28
N GLY A 418 -6.60 7.57 5.66
CA GLY A 418 -7.82 7.94 6.35
C GLY A 418 -8.92 6.92 6.20
N TRP A 419 -10.16 7.40 6.33
CA TRP A 419 -11.32 6.58 6.05
C TRP A 419 -12.27 7.24 5.05
N LEU A 420 -12.87 6.38 4.21
CA LEU A 420 -13.97 6.69 3.32
C LEU A 420 -15.21 5.96 3.79
N ARG A 421 -16.37 6.62 3.82
CA ARG A 421 -17.64 6.00 4.17
C ARG A 421 -18.65 6.19 3.06
N GLY A 422 -19.11 5.07 2.48
CA GLY A 422 -20.25 5.02 1.59
C GLY A 422 -21.53 4.70 2.36
N ASP A 423 -22.65 5.29 1.96
CA ASP A 423 -23.98 5.03 2.57
C ASP A 423 -24.76 3.93 1.84
N GLY A 424 -24.21 3.33 0.79
CA GLY A 424 -24.87 2.34 -0.06
C GLY A 424 -25.85 2.96 -1.07
N SER A 425 -26.01 4.28 -1.09
CA SER A 425 -26.98 4.99 -1.94
C SER A 425 -26.31 5.98 -2.91
N GLY A 426 -25.01 6.23 -2.76
CA GLY A 426 -24.24 7.09 -3.64
C GLY A 426 -23.64 8.32 -2.94
N ASN A 427 -23.77 8.45 -1.61
CA ASN A 427 -23.12 9.51 -0.88
C ASN A 427 -21.85 9.01 -0.20
N LEU A 428 -20.80 9.83 -0.24
CA LEU A 428 -19.53 9.63 0.44
C LEU A 428 -19.35 10.64 1.58
N SER A 429 -18.62 10.22 2.59
CA SER A 429 -17.93 11.10 3.53
C SER A 429 -16.53 10.55 3.79
N SER A 430 -15.60 11.42 4.15
CA SER A 430 -14.20 11.07 4.40
C SER A 430 -13.62 11.91 5.53
N SER A 431 -12.60 11.37 6.20
CA SER A 431 -11.68 12.14 7.05
C SER A 431 -10.29 11.61 6.78
N GLU A 432 -9.35 12.49 6.57
CA GLU A 432 -8.09 12.18 5.92
C GLU A 432 -6.92 12.90 6.56
N VAL A 433 -5.77 12.26 6.51
CA VAL A 433 -4.45 12.87 6.72
C VAL A 433 -3.71 12.77 5.40
N LEU A 434 -3.18 13.89 4.95
CA LEU A 434 -2.31 13.98 3.78
C LEU A 434 -0.95 14.43 4.23
N ASN A 435 0.07 13.87 3.62
CA ASN A 435 1.44 14.28 3.84
C ASN A 435 2.06 14.73 2.50
N PRO A 436 1.86 15.99 2.09
CA PRO A 436 2.62 16.55 0.98
C PRO A 436 4.02 16.95 1.45
N ASP A 437 5.05 16.34 0.84
CA ASP A 437 6.46 16.65 1.10
C ASP A 437 6.82 16.74 2.60
N GLY A 438 6.39 15.77 3.41
CA GLY A 438 6.70 15.75 4.84
C GLY A 438 5.96 16.80 5.67
N SER A 439 4.87 17.36 5.17
CA SER A 439 4.08 18.40 5.85
C SER A 439 2.64 17.94 6.07
N PRO A 440 2.38 17.07 7.05
CA PRO A 440 1.08 16.46 7.22
C PRO A 440 -0.02 17.48 7.55
N SER A 441 -1.18 17.26 6.99
CA SER A 441 -2.39 18.04 7.25
C SER A 441 -3.61 17.14 7.35
N THR A 442 -4.46 17.44 8.34
CA THR A 442 -5.69 16.67 8.57
C THR A 442 -6.88 17.44 8.04
N THR A 443 -7.74 16.76 7.27
CA THR A 443 -9.04 17.31 6.92
C THR A 443 -10.06 17.01 8.01
N GLY A 444 -11.01 17.93 8.20
CA GLY A 444 -12.23 17.58 8.90
C GLY A 444 -13.08 16.59 8.08
N ILE A 445 -14.27 16.23 8.60
CA ILE A 445 -15.18 15.38 7.83
C ILE A 445 -15.68 16.15 6.61
N VAL A 446 -15.39 15.61 5.44
CA VAL A 446 -15.81 16.13 4.14
C VAL A 446 -16.87 15.23 3.52
N SER A 447 -17.64 15.77 2.60
CA SER A 447 -18.72 15.04 1.89
C SER A 447 -18.38 14.86 0.43
N GLY A 448 -19.01 13.87 -0.19
CA GLY A 448 -18.84 13.56 -1.60
C GLY A 448 -19.95 12.69 -2.14
N SER A 449 -19.72 12.16 -3.33
CA SER A 449 -20.65 11.25 -3.98
C SER A 449 -19.91 10.14 -4.73
N TYR A 450 -20.60 9.04 -5.03
CA TYR A 450 -20.06 7.95 -5.84
C TYR A 450 -21.14 7.23 -6.64
N SER A 451 -20.73 6.52 -7.67
CA SER A 451 -21.58 5.63 -8.46
C SER A 451 -20.82 4.36 -8.82
N VAL A 452 -21.39 3.19 -8.53
CA VAL A 452 -20.80 1.88 -8.80
C VAL A 452 -21.48 1.21 -9.99
N MET A 453 -20.68 0.82 -10.97
CA MET A 453 -21.12 0.03 -12.13
C MET A 453 -21.21 -1.45 -11.78
N SER A 454 -21.98 -2.23 -12.54
CA SER A 454 -22.16 -3.66 -12.33
C SER A 454 -20.90 -4.51 -12.49
N ASN A 455 -19.86 -3.96 -13.11
CA ASN A 455 -18.55 -4.60 -13.27
C ASN A 455 -17.57 -4.30 -12.11
N GLY A 456 -18.00 -3.55 -11.09
CA GLY A 456 -17.19 -3.19 -9.93
C GLY A 456 -16.35 -1.93 -10.09
N ARG A 457 -16.29 -1.30 -11.28
CA ARG A 457 -15.72 0.03 -11.41
C ARG A 457 -16.66 1.05 -10.76
N ALA A 458 -16.12 1.93 -9.95
CA ALA A 458 -16.87 3.05 -9.40
C ALA A 458 -16.13 4.36 -9.64
N THR A 459 -16.89 5.43 -9.78
CA THR A 459 -16.37 6.80 -9.80
C THR A 459 -16.96 7.57 -8.65
N GLY A 460 -16.19 8.47 -8.07
CA GLY A 460 -16.63 9.31 -6.97
C GLY A 460 -15.88 10.62 -6.94
N SER A 461 -16.28 11.47 -6.02
CA SER A 461 -15.58 12.71 -5.70
C SER A 461 -15.81 13.07 -4.24
N ILE A 462 -14.83 13.72 -3.63
CA ILE A 462 -14.90 14.27 -2.28
C ILE A 462 -14.58 15.78 -2.31
N ASN A 463 -15.31 16.54 -1.51
CA ASN A 463 -15.20 18.01 -1.46
C ASN A 463 -14.17 18.41 -0.37
N ASN A 464 -12.94 17.94 -0.50
CA ASN A 464 -11.89 18.18 0.50
C ASN A 464 -11.05 19.43 0.26
N GLY A 465 -11.10 19.98 -0.96
CA GLY A 465 -10.36 21.19 -1.32
C GLY A 465 -8.83 21.06 -1.32
N ILE A 466 -8.29 19.85 -1.22
CA ILE A 466 -6.87 19.61 -1.00
C ILE A 466 -6.09 19.72 -2.31
N PHE A 467 -6.61 19.14 -3.38
CA PHE A 467 -5.99 19.17 -4.71
C PHE A 467 -6.46 20.36 -5.54
N SER A 468 -6.31 21.57 -5.01
CA SER A 468 -6.48 22.86 -5.69
C SER A 468 -7.88 23.38 -5.94
N ASN A 469 -8.95 22.60 -5.99
CA ASN A 469 -10.29 23.14 -6.24
C ASN A 469 -11.42 22.24 -5.75
N ALA A 470 -12.25 22.70 -4.90
CA ALA A 470 -13.60 22.24 -4.55
C ALA A 470 -13.88 20.72 -4.45
N SER A 471 -13.30 19.85 -5.26
CA SER A 471 -13.50 18.40 -5.19
C SER A 471 -12.35 17.63 -5.82
N THR A 472 -11.97 16.50 -5.20
CA THR A 472 -11.00 15.51 -5.71
C THR A 472 -11.76 14.34 -6.30
N GLY A 473 -11.39 13.94 -7.51
CA GLY A 473 -11.89 12.74 -8.19
C GLY A 473 -11.38 11.47 -7.55
N LEU A 474 -12.17 10.40 -7.61
CA LEU A 474 -11.76 9.06 -7.19
C LEU A 474 -12.32 8.01 -8.17
N VAL A 475 -11.49 7.05 -8.52
CA VAL A 475 -11.90 5.85 -9.25
C VAL A 475 -11.60 4.64 -8.38
N PHE A 476 -12.56 3.74 -8.30
CA PHE A 476 -12.42 2.50 -7.55
C PHE A 476 -12.63 1.30 -8.46
N TYR A 477 -11.90 0.23 -8.20
CA TYR A 477 -12.17 -1.11 -8.73
C TYR A 477 -12.37 -2.07 -7.55
N LEU A 478 -13.63 -2.37 -7.29
CA LEU A 478 -14.01 -3.19 -6.15
C LEU A 478 -13.62 -4.66 -6.37
N VAL A 479 -12.89 -5.21 -5.43
CA VAL A 479 -12.65 -6.65 -5.30
C VAL A 479 -13.91 -7.31 -4.72
N SER A 480 -14.51 -6.65 -3.74
CA SER A 480 -15.73 -7.09 -3.05
C SER A 480 -16.43 -5.90 -2.39
N SER A 481 -17.47 -6.13 -1.64
CA SER A 481 -18.06 -5.11 -0.74
C SER A 481 -17.16 -4.75 0.45
N SER A 482 -16.00 -5.36 0.59
CA SER A 482 -15.08 -5.12 1.70
C SER A 482 -13.71 -4.59 1.28
N SER A 483 -13.38 -4.55 0.01
CA SER A 483 -12.08 -4.04 -0.46
C SER A 483 -12.09 -3.63 -1.91
N GLY A 484 -11.13 -2.80 -2.30
CA GLY A 484 -10.92 -2.37 -3.68
C GLY A 484 -9.66 -1.54 -3.85
N TYR A 485 -9.21 -1.46 -5.08
CA TYR A 485 -8.15 -0.57 -5.53
C TYR A 485 -8.72 0.82 -5.78
N VAL A 486 -7.94 1.86 -5.54
CA VAL A 486 -8.36 3.26 -5.68
C VAL A 486 -7.29 4.05 -6.42
N LEU A 487 -7.72 4.98 -7.28
CA LEU A 487 -6.89 5.89 -8.04
C LEU A 487 -7.49 7.29 -7.93
N GLU A 488 -6.64 8.27 -7.78
CA GLU A 488 -6.94 9.68 -7.97
C GLU A 488 -6.73 10.02 -9.47
N PRO A 489 -7.79 10.36 -10.24
CA PRO A 489 -7.73 10.52 -11.67
C PRO A 489 -7.57 11.98 -12.13
N ASP A 490 -7.36 12.94 -11.24
CA ASP A 490 -7.29 14.35 -11.61
C ASP A 490 -5.95 14.67 -12.30
N THR A 491 -5.97 15.59 -13.24
CA THR A 491 -4.76 16.02 -13.94
C THR A 491 -3.78 16.68 -12.99
N GLY A 492 -2.52 16.32 -13.08
CA GLY A 492 -1.45 16.89 -12.28
C GLY A 492 -1.08 16.06 -11.05
N PHE A 493 -1.81 14.98 -10.77
CA PHE A 493 -1.52 14.04 -9.69
C PHE A 493 -1.46 12.62 -10.22
N GLN A 494 -0.74 11.77 -9.54
CA GLN A 494 -0.62 10.34 -9.83
C GLN A 494 -0.54 9.61 -8.49
N VAL A 495 -1.69 9.39 -7.90
CA VAL A 495 -1.83 8.82 -6.56
C VAL A 495 -2.78 7.63 -6.62
N SER A 496 -2.36 6.48 -6.13
CA SER A 496 -3.18 5.27 -6.06
C SER A 496 -2.98 4.50 -4.77
N GLY A 497 -3.83 3.52 -4.53
CA GLY A 497 -3.71 2.69 -3.36
C GLY A 497 -4.81 1.65 -3.21
N PHE A 498 -5.08 1.31 -1.96
CA PHE A 498 -6.02 0.26 -1.62
C PHE A 498 -6.93 0.66 -0.46
N MET A 499 -8.16 0.19 -0.48
CA MET A 499 -9.11 0.39 0.62
C MET A 499 -9.64 -0.94 1.17
N THR A 500 -9.81 -0.99 2.47
CA THR A 500 -10.35 -2.15 3.20
C THR A 500 -11.45 -1.70 4.16
N LYS A 501 -12.59 -2.38 4.10
CA LYS A 501 -13.70 -2.10 5.01
C LYS A 501 -13.28 -2.30 6.44
N GLN A 502 -13.49 -1.29 7.26
CA GLN A 502 -13.15 -1.36 8.67
C GLN A 502 -13.99 -2.41 9.40
N GLN A 503 -13.30 -3.19 10.19
CA GLN A 503 -13.87 -4.21 11.07
C GLN A 503 -13.53 -3.83 12.51
N THR A 504 -14.54 -3.51 13.30
CA THR A 504 -14.34 -3.27 14.74
C THR A 504 -13.94 -4.57 15.42
N PRO A 505 -12.98 -4.51 16.35
CA PRO A 505 -12.57 -5.66 17.14
C PRO A 505 -13.71 -6.32 17.92
#